data_d6315b84aa1ce7c621bdb8e625965ef9
#
_entry.id   d6315b84aa1ce7c621bdb8e625965ef9
#
_cell.length_a   1.000
_cell.length_b   1.000
_cell.length_c   1.000
_cell.angle_alpha   90.00
_cell.angle_beta   90.00
_cell.angle_gamma   90.00
#
_symmetry.space_group_name_H-M   'P 1'
#
loop_
_entity.id
_entity.type
_entity.pdbx_description
1 polymer ?
#
loop_
_entity_poly.entity_id
_entity_poly.type
_entity_poly.pdbx_seq_one_letter_code
_entity_poly.pdbx_strand_id
1 'polypeptide(L)'
;VELKKQGKVKHIGVSNYNVHHIKEIEEAEIEIPAANQIEIHPWHVVHQSLADYMDKHEIIPIAYSTLAPIPNWREGSRWNGKPEDMKSGAMPCEDIANNYGVTVPQLFLKWAIQLGYPVLPKSVKYDRLKENLSLDHFEISLDDMTSISNIAINEQKCLAWSGDFDPLDVE
;
A
#
# COMPACT_ATOMS: atom_id res chain seq x y z
N VAL A 1 -14.11 12.13 15.86
CA VAL A 1 -15.16 11.72 16.81
C VAL A 1 -16.38 12.67 16.74
N GLU A 2 -16.17 13.99 16.87
CA GLU A 2 -17.29 14.96 16.93
C GLU A 2 -18.19 14.94 15.66
N LEU A 3 -17.60 14.87 14.46
CA LEU A 3 -18.35 14.78 13.21
C LEU A 3 -19.18 13.50 13.09
N LYS A 4 -18.71 12.39 13.71
CA LYS A 4 -19.47 11.14 13.78
C LYS A 4 -20.65 11.29 14.72
N LYS A 5 -20.47 11.90 15.92
CA LYS A 5 -21.56 12.20 16.84
C LYS A 5 -22.64 13.08 16.21
N GLN A 6 -22.25 14.00 15.32
CA GLN A 6 -23.18 14.85 14.56
C GLN A 6 -23.81 14.12 13.37
N GLY A 7 -23.49 12.85 13.12
CA GLY A 7 -24.01 12.07 11.99
C GLY A 7 -23.48 12.50 10.61
N LYS A 8 -22.44 13.35 10.56
CA LYS A 8 -21.85 13.83 9.31
C LYS A 8 -20.93 12.81 8.63
N VAL A 9 -20.33 11.90 9.42
CA VAL A 9 -19.53 10.78 8.94
C VAL A 9 -19.95 9.51 9.67
N LYS A 10 -19.81 8.36 9.03
CA LYS A 10 -20.14 7.05 9.62
C LYS A 10 -18.94 6.44 10.34
N HIS A 11 -17.77 6.58 9.76
CA HIS A 11 -16.53 6.01 10.26
C HIS A 11 -15.43 7.08 10.27
N ILE A 12 -14.46 6.89 11.15
CA ILE A 12 -13.23 7.69 11.23
C ILE A 12 -12.04 6.80 10.94
N GLY A 13 -11.00 7.35 10.39
CA GLY A 13 -9.75 6.64 10.09
C GLY A 13 -8.55 7.50 10.38
N VAL A 14 -7.39 6.87 10.36
CA VAL A 14 -6.08 7.49 10.53
C VAL A 14 -5.20 7.21 9.31
N SER A 15 -4.03 7.82 9.26
CA SER A 15 -3.04 7.55 8.22
C SER A 15 -1.64 7.50 8.83
N ASN A 16 -0.86 6.48 8.46
CA ASN A 16 0.50 6.26 8.93
C ASN A 16 0.61 6.12 10.47
N TYR A 17 -0.33 5.41 11.08
CA TYR A 17 -0.28 5.09 12.49
C TYR A 17 0.34 3.70 12.68
N ASN A 18 1.34 3.60 13.57
CA ASN A 18 1.85 2.32 14.07
C ASN A 18 1.04 1.82 15.27
N VAL A 19 1.44 0.70 15.84
CA VAL A 19 0.78 0.10 17.01
C VAL A 19 0.75 1.07 18.21
N HIS A 20 1.83 1.81 18.43
CA HIS A 20 1.94 2.77 19.52
C HIS A 20 0.89 3.88 19.41
N HIS A 21 0.79 4.51 18.26
CA HIS A 21 -0.20 5.57 18.01
C HIS A 21 -1.66 5.11 18.16
N ILE A 22 -1.95 3.84 17.76
CA ILE A 22 -3.31 3.30 17.92
C ILE A 22 -3.60 3.01 19.41
N LYS A 23 -2.60 2.54 20.17
CA LYS A 23 -2.72 2.36 21.62
C LYS A 23 -2.97 3.66 22.35
N GLU A 24 -2.35 4.76 21.96
CA GLU A 24 -2.63 6.08 22.53
C GLU A 24 -4.10 6.49 22.36
N ILE A 25 -4.70 6.16 21.19
CA ILE A 25 -6.13 6.39 20.98
C ILE A 25 -6.98 5.53 21.93
N GLU A 26 -6.61 4.25 22.10
CA GLU A 26 -7.31 3.31 22.99
C GLU A 26 -7.20 3.75 24.45
N GLU A 27 -6.00 4.10 24.91
CA GLU A 27 -5.74 4.58 26.28
C GLU A 27 -6.45 5.91 26.60
N ALA A 28 -6.65 6.76 25.59
CA ALA A 28 -7.42 7.99 25.70
C ALA A 28 -8.95 7.75 25.66
N GLU A 29 -9.40 6.50 25.65
CA GLU A 29 -10.81 6.11 25.52
C GLU A 29 -11.53 6.75 24.31
N ILE A 30 -10.77 7.00 23.24
CA ILE A 30 -11.28 7.48 21.97
C ILE A 30 -11.68 6.29 21.11
N GLU A 31 -12.69 6.46 20.27
CA GLU A 31 -13.12 5.41 19.34
C GLU A 31 -11.96 4.96 18.44
N ILE A 32 -11.72 3.65 18.39
CA ILE A 32 -10.74 3.02 17.53
C ILE A 32 -11.06 3.35 16.05
N PRO A 33 -10.06 3.75 15.25
CA PRO A 33 -10.28 4.07 13.84
C PRO A 33 -10.71 2.83 13.05
N ALA A 34 -11.67 2.99 12.14
CA ALA A 34 -12.13 1.91 11.26
C ALA A 34 -11.12 1.58 10.13
N ALA A 35 -10.18 2.46 9.86
CA ALA A 35 -9.16 2.26 8.83
C ALA A 35 -7.87 2.99 9.19
N ASN A 36 -6.75 2.44 8.71
CA ASN A 36 -5.43 3.07 8.72
C ASN A 36 -4.89 3.09 7.27
N GLN A 37 -4.73 4.28 6.71
CA GLN A 37 -4.22 4.45 5.36
C GLN A 37 -2.70 4.53 5.41
N ILE A 38 -2.01 3.53 4.83
CA ILE A 38 -0.56 3.36 4.89
C ILE A 38 0.03 3.07 3.51
N GLU A 39 1.32 3.34 3.34
CA GLU A 39 2.06 2.96 2.14
C GLU A 39 2.17 1.44 2.06
N ILE A 40 1.68 0.83 0.96
CA ILE A 40 1.79 -0.62 0.74
C ILE A 40 2.10 -0.88 -0.72
N HIS A 41 3.26 -1.49 -0.96
CA HIS A 41 3.70 -2.00 -2.26
C HIS A 41 4.76 -3.10 -2.06
N PRO A 42 5.22 -3.83 -3.09
CA PRO A 42 6.14 -4.97 -2.91
C PRO A 42 7.48 -4.66 -2.21
N TRP A 43 7.90 -3.40 -2.12
CA TRP A 43 9.09 -2.98 -1.34
C TRP A 43 8.75 -2.41 0.03
N HIS A 44 7.48 -2.27 0.36
CA HIS A 44 7.03 -1.77 1.66
C HIS A 44 5.75 -2.49 2.08
N VAL A 45 5.91 -3.59 2.79
CA VAL A 45 4.81 -4.39 3.31
C VAL A 45 4.48 -3.97 4.75
N VAL A 46 3.26 -4.21 5.16
CA VAL A 46 2.84 -3.97 6.54
C VAL A 46 3.64 -4.87 7.47
N HIS A 47 4.27 -4.30 8.50
CA HIS A 47 4.96 -5.09 9.51
C HIS A 47 3.97 -6.01 10.24
N GLN A 48 4.36 -7.26 10.50
CA GLN A 48 3.45 -8.29 11.03
C GLN A 48 2.76 -7.84 12.33
N SER A 49 3.50 -7.20 13.24
CA SER A 49 2.94 -6.72 14.51
C SER A 49 1.82 -5.68 14.31
N LEU A 50 1.94 -4.79 13.31
CA LEU A 50 0.92 -3.82 12.96
C LEU A 50 -0.27 -4.50 12.27
N ALA A 51 -0.01 -5.44 11.38
CA ALA A 51 -1.06 -6.21 10.70
C ALA A 51 -1.90 -6.99 11.72
N ASP A 52 -1.28 -7.73 12.64
CA ASP A 52 -1.95 -8.49 13.70
C ASP A 52 -2.75 -7.57 14.62
N TYR A 53 -2.20 -6.39 14.93
CA TYR A 53 -2.89 -5.43 15.80
C TYR A 53 -4.11 -4.82 15.10
N MET A 54 -3.99 -4.47 13.83
CA MET A 54 -5.12 -3.95 13.04
C MET A 54 -6.20 -5.00 12.87
N ASP A 55 -5.83 -6.25 12.56
CA ASP A 55 -6.78 -7.37 12.42
C ASP A 55 -7.56 -7.60 13.72
N LYS A 56 -6.86 -7.66 14.87
CA LYS A 56 -7.47 -7.81 16.20
C LYS A 56 -8.50 -6.73 16.50
N HIS A 57 -8.29 -5.50 16.04
CA HIS A 57 -9.15 -4.35 16.30
C HIS A 57 -10.09 -4.01 15.13
N GLU A 58 -10.19 -4.88 14.12
CA GLU A 58 -11.01 -4.70 12.92
C GLU A 58 -10.69 -3.40 12.15
N ILE A 59 -9.42 -2.96 12.20
CA ILE A 59 -8.93 -1.78 11.47
C ILE A 59 -8.53 -2.18 10.06
N ILE A 60 -9.15 -1.61 9.04
CA ILE A 60 -8.88 -1.92 7.65
C ILE A 60 -7.61 -1.17 7.18
N PRO A 61 -6.53 -1.86 6.78
CA PRO A 61 -5.42 -1.23 6.11
C PRO A 61 -5.84 -0.75 4.72
N ILE A 62 -5.58 0.51 4.37
CA ILE A 62 -5.85 1.05 3.03
C ILE A 62 -4.52 1.39 2.37
N ALA A 63 -4.22 0.75 1.23
CA ALA A 63 -2.95 0.90 0.55
C ALA A 63 -2.90 2.17 -0.31
N TYR A 64 -2.02 3.11 0.02
CA TYR A 64 -1.65 4.20 -0.89
C TYR A 64 -0.28 3.94 -1.53
N SER A 65 0.03 4.63 -2.60
CA SER A 65 1.31 4.53 -3.34
C SER A 65 1.67 3.13 -3.84
N THR A 66 0.71 2.23 -4.00
CA THR A 66 0.94 0.84 -4.45
C THR A 66 1.70 0.75 -5.78
N LEU A 67 1.60 1.78 -6.62
CA LEU A 67 2.32 1.89 -7.90
C LEU A 67 3.62 2.71 -7.80
N ALA A 68 4.07 3.10 -6.61
CA ALA A 68 5.29 3.90 -6.42
C ALA A 68 6.57 3.23 -6.96
N PRO A 69 6.73 1.88 -6.89
CA PRO A 69 7.89 1.20 -7.45
C PRO A 69 8.02 1.27 -8.98
N ILE A 70 6.95 1.62 -9.71
CA ILE A 70 6.95 1.59 -11.16
C ILE A 70 7.81 2.72 -11.73
N PRO A 71 8.71 2.45 -12.71
CA PRO A 71 9.49 3.48 -13.39
C PRO A 71 8.59 4.58 -13.96
N ASN A 72 9.09 5.83 -13.93
CA ASN A 72 8.36 7.02 -14.40
C ASN A 72 7.04 7.32 -13.67
N TRP A 73 6.79 6.67 -12.52
CA TRP A 73 5.72 7.07 -11.64
C TRP A 73 6.05 8.45 -11.06
N ARG A 74 5.25 9.47 -11.37
CA ARG A 74 5.49 10.88 -11.05
C ARG A 74 6.83 11.43 -11.59
N GLU A 75 7.01 11.39 -12.89
CA GLU A 75 8.10 12.09 -13.57
C GLU A 75 8.17 13.56 -13.09
N GLY A 76 9.35 14.03 -12.62
CA GLY A 76 9.54 15.35 -12.04
C GLY A 76 9.13 15.50 -10.56
N SER A 77 8.76 14.45 -9.86
CA SER A 77 8.51 14.50 -8.41
C SER A 77 9.81 14.55 -7.60
N ARG A 78 9.72 15.03 -6.35
CA ARG A 78 10.84 15.13 -5.39
C ARG A 78 11.38 13.76 -4.91
N TRP A 79 10.89 12.67 -5.46
CA TRP A 79 11.13 11.30 -5.02
C TRP A 79 12.43 10.75 -5.58
N ASN A 80 13.54 11.01 -4.90
CA ASN A 80 14.88 10.54 -5.29
C ASN A 80 15.23 9.17 -4.70
N GLY A 81 14.30 8.52 -3.98
CA GLY A 81 14.57 7.30 -3.22
C GLY A 81 14.32 5.98 -3.96
N LYS A 82 14.08 6.01 -5.29
CA LYS A 82 13.91 4.75 -6.03
C LYS A 82 15.19 3.92 -6.01
N PRO A 83 15.10 2.60 -5.78
CA PRO A 83 16.20 1.67 -5.97
C PRO A 83 16.89 1.85 -7.34
N GLU A 84 18.18 1.56 -7.43
CA GLU A 84 18.95 1.74 -8.69
C GLU A 84 18.40 0.90 -9.85
N ASP A 85 17.91 -0.31 -9.56
CA ASP A 85 17.24 -1.19 -10.53
C ASP A 85 15.97 -0.55 -11.12
N MET A 86 15.22 0.19 -10.34
CA MET A 86 14.05 0.94 -10.82
C MET A 86 14.43 2.21 -11.61
N LYS A 87 15.62 2.78 -11.39
CA LYS A 87 16.12 3.92 -12.14
C LYS A 87 16.53 3.53 -13.57
N SER A 88 16.88 2.26 -13.79
CA SER A 88 17.25 1.72 -15.12
C SER A 88 16.07 1.69 -16.11
N GLY A 89 14.84 1.92 -15.63
CA GLY A 89 13.61 1.82 -16.44
C GLY A 89 13.10 0.38 -16.62
N ALA A 90 13.78 -0.62 -16.04
CA ALA A 90 13.28 -1.98 -16.00
C ALA A 90 11.99 -2.06 -15.15
N MET A 91 11.03 -2.84 -15.61
CA MET A 91 9.79 -3.07 -14.87
C MET A 91 10.01 -4.22 -13.88
N PRO A 92 9.85 -3.98 -12.57
CA PRO A 92 9.97 -5.07 -11.61
C PRO A 92 8.82 -6.07 -11.80
N CYS A 93 9.09 -7.37 -11.55
CA CYS A 93 8.11 -8.46 -11.70
C CYS A 93 7.48 -8.58 -13.10
N GLU A 94 8.18 -8.10 -14.14
CA GLU A 94 7.67 -8.13 -15.52
C GLU A 94 7.39 -9.56 -16.00
N ASP A 95 8.27 -10.51 -15.67
CA ASP A 95 8.09 -11.92 -16.02
C ASP A 95 6.84 -12.51 -15.37
N ILE A 96 6.57 -12.18 -14.09
CA ILE A 96 5.36 -12.62 -13.40
C ILE A 96 4.13 -12.01 -14.08
N ALA A 97 4.13 -10.70 -14.34
CA ALA A 97 3.01 -10.03 -15.02
C ALA A 97 2.73 -10.63 -16.41
N ASN A 98 3.78 -10.93 -17.18
CA ASN A 98 3.67 -11.55 -18.49
C ASN A 98 3.03 -12.96 -18.44
N ASN A 99 3.31 -13.75 -17.40
CA ASN A 99 2.70 -15.08 -17.22
C ASN A 99 1.18 -15.01 -17.05
N TYR A 100 0.66 -13.91 -16.51
CA TYR A 100 -0.79 -13.65 -16.37
C TYR A 100 -1.38 -12.85 -17.52
N GLY A 101 -0.56 -12.39 -18.49
CA GLY A 101 -1.01 -11.54 -19.59
C GLY A 101 -1.50 -10.15 -19.13
N VAL A 102 -0.93 -9.63 -18.04
CA VAL A 102 -1.30 -8.34 -17.44
C VAL A 102 -0.10 -7.39 -17.38
N THR A 103 -0.37 -6.14 -17.08
CA THR A 103 0.69 -5.15 -16.83
C THR A 103 1.19 -5.23 -15.38
N VAL A 104 2.42 -4.77 -15.14
CA VAL A 104 2.96 -4.68 -13.76
C VAL A 104 2.09 -3.81 -12.85
N PRO A 105 1.51 -2.66 -13.28
CA PRO A 105 0.52 -1.95 -12.49
C PRO A 105 -0.66 -2.82 -12.05
N GLN A 106 -1.24 -3.60 -12.96
CA GLN A 106 -2.33 -4.52 -12.63
C GLN A 106 -1.89 -5.60 -11.63
N LEU A 107 -0.70 -6.17 -11.84
CA LEU A 107 -0.12 -7.17 -10.94
C LEU A 107 -0.01 -6.63 -9.49
N PHE A 108 0.56 -5.43 -9.31
CA PHE A 108 0.73 -4.85 -7.97
C PHE A 108 -0.58 -4.47 -7.31
N LEU A 109 -1.53 -3.95 -8.06
CA LEU A 109 -2.87 -3.66 -7.53
C LEU A 109 -3.58 -4.94 -7.11
N LYS A 110 -3.54 -5.98 -7.95
CA LYS A 110 -4.14 -7.28 -7.64
C LYS A 110 -3.49 -7.95 -6.45
N TRP A 111 -2.15 -7.90 -6.35
CA TRP A 111 -1.41 -8.40 -5.20
C TRP A 111 -1.90 -7.77 -3.88
N ALA A 112 -2.02 -6.45 -3.83
CA ALA A 112 -2.51 -5.78 -2.63
C ALA A 112 -3.97 -6.15 -2.31
N ILE A 113 -4.84 -6.26 -3.33
CA ILE A 113 -6.24 -6.68 -3.16
C ILE A 113 -6.32 -8.12 -2.65
N GLN A 114 -5.50 -9.04 -3.16
CA GLN A 114 -5.48 -10.43 -2.68
C GLN A 114 -4.93 -10.57 -1.25
N LEU A 115 -4.13 -9.61 -0.78
CA LEU A 115 -3.76 -9.48 0.64
C LEU A 115 -4.89 -8.89 1.50
N GLY A 116 -6.02 -8.52 0.91
CA GLY A 116 -7.15 -7.92 1.62
C GLY A 116 -7.08 -6.39 1.76
N TYR A 117 -6.18 -5.72 1.04
CA TYR A 117 -5.98 -4.28 1.14
C TYR A 117 -6.70 -3.51 0.03
N PRO A 118 -7.70 -2.66 0.33
CA PRO A 118 -8.21 -1.67 -0.61
C PRO A 118 -7.07 -0.79 -1.14
N VAL A 119 -7.06 -0.51 -2.45
CA VAL A 119 -6.01 0.25 -3.13
C VAL A 119 -6.50 1.59 -3.64
N LEU A 120 -5.64 2.60 -3.69
CA LEU A 120 -5.94 3.96 -4.10
C LEU A 120 -5.10 4.41 -5.32
N PRO A 121 -5.20 3.75 -6.48
CA PRO A 121 -4.44 4.12 -7.66
C PRO A 121 -4.92 5.46 -8.22
N LYS A 122 -3.99 6.40 -8.41
CA LYS A 122 -4.29 7.71 -9.02
C LYS A 122 -3.84 7.73 -10.48
N SER A 123 -4.71 8.13 -11.37
CA SER A 123 -4.35 8.48 -12.75
C SER A 123 -5.19 9.65 -13.26
N VAL A 124 -4.63 10.40 -14.22
CA VAL A 124 -5.36 11.40 -15.03
C VAL A 124 -5.54 10.95 -16.47
N LYS A 125 -5.02 9.76 -16.83
CA LYS A 125 -5.14 9.16 -18.16
C LYS A 125 -6.25 8.14 -18.15
N TYR A 126 -7.24 8.29 -19.03
CA TYR A 126 -8.41 7.41 -19.12
C TYR A 126 -8.04 5.93 -19.27
N ASP A 127 -7.10 5.61 -20.18
CA ASP A 127 -6.69 4.23 -20.41
C ASP A 127 -6.08 3.58 -19.17
N ARG A 128 -5.26 4.32 -18.41
CA ARG A 128 -4.71 3.83 -17.14
C ARG A 128 -5.78 3.66 -16.06
N LEU A 129 -6.82 4.52 -16.03
CA LEU A 129 -7.94 4.33 -15.09
C LEU A 129 -8.70 3.04 -15.42
N LYS A 130 -8.95 2.79 -16.71
CA LYS A 130 -9.59 1.56 -17.16
C LYS A 130 -8.74 0.31 -16.85
N GLU A 131 -7.44 0.39 -17.11
CA GLU A 131 -6.47 -0.67 -16.78
C GLU A 131 -6.45 -0.98 -15.28
N ASN A 132 -6.34 0.05 -14.42
CA ASN A 132 -6.33 -0.09 -12.96
C ASN A 132 -7.62 -0.71 -12.39
N LEU A 133 -8.75 -0.57 -13.09
CA LEU A 133 -10.03 -1.18 -12.70
C LEU A 133 -10.21 -2.61 -13.25
N SER A 134 -9.42 -3.02 -14.24
CA SER A 134 -9.56 -4.32 -14.89
C SER A 134 -8.69 -5.36 -14.17
N LEU A 135 -9.14 -5.83 -13.02
CA LEU A 135 -8.39 -6.74 -12.13
C LEU A 135 -9.10 -8.07 -11.85
N ASP A 136 -10.33 -8.25 -12.33
CA ASP A 136 -11.18 -9.40 -11.98
C ASP A 136 -10.96 -10.62 -12.87
N HIS A 137 -10.18 -10.46 -13.96
CA HIS A 137 -10.00 -11.50 -14.98
C HIS A 137 -8.83 -12.45 -14.69
N PHE A 138 -8.08 -12.24 -13.61
CA PHE A 138 -6.96 -13.09 -13.20
C PHE A 138 -6.82 -13.17 -11.69
N GLU A 139 -6.17 -14.22 -11.23
CA GLU A 139 -5.78 -14.42 -9.82
C GLU A 139 -4.30 -14.78 -9.78
N ILE A 140 -3.56 -14.19 -8.84
CA ILE A 140 -2.14 -14.46 -8.63
C ILE A 140 -2.02 -15.72 -7.77
N SER A 141 -1.18 -16.68 -8.18
CA SER A 141 -0.91 -17.91 -7.41
C SER A 141 -0.27 -17.62 -6.07
N LEU A 142 -0.40 -18.53 -5.10
CA LEU A 142 0.23 -18.38 -3.79
C LEU A 142 1.76 -18.28 -3.88
N ASP A 143 2.38 -18.98 -4.82
CA ASP A 143 3.83 -18.96 -5.03
C ASP A 143 4.28 -17.57 -5.54
N ASP A 144 3.54 -17.00 -6.50
CA ASP A 144 3.82 -15.67 -7.03
C ASP A 144 3.49 -14.57 -6.01
N MET A 145 2.40 -14.70 -5.24
CA MET A 145 2.08 -13.82 -4.12
C MET A 145 3.24 -13.79 -3.11
N THR A 146 3.78 -14.96 -2.77
CA THR A 146 4.92 -15.09 -1.87
C THR A 146 6.17 -14.46 -2.47
N SER A 147 6.44 -14.71 -3.75
CA SER A 147 7.60 -14.15 -4.46
C SER A 147 7.56 -12.62 -4.48
N ILE A 148 6.40 -12.03 -4.76
CA ILE A 148 6.20 -10.57 -4.75
C ILE A 148 6.37 -10.00 -3.33
N SER A 149 5.79 -10.65 -2.32
CA SER A 149 5.87 -10.18 -0.92
C SER A 149 7.29 -10.28 -0.34
N ASN A 150 8.09 -11.25 -0.81
CA ASN A 150 9.47 -11.44 -0.36
C ASN A 150 10.45 -10.38 -0.89
N ILE A 151 10.05 -9.55 -1.83
CA ILE A 151 10.87 -8.41 -2.29
C ILE A 151 11.18 -7.48 -1.10
N ALA A 152 10.20 -7.14 -0.28
CA ALA A 152 10.37 -6.29 0.88
C ALA A 152 11.29 -6.89 1.97
N ILE A 153 11.38 -8.23 2.07
CA ILE A 153 12.23 -8.89 3.06
C ILE A 153 13.71 -8.55 2.85
N ASN A 154 14.12 -8.39 1.60
CA ASN A 154 15.51 -8.11 1.25
C ASN A 154 15.82 -6.60 1.22
N GLU A 155 14.83 -5.77 0.95
CA GLU A 155 15.03 -4.34 0.78
C GLU A 155 13.71 -3.58 1.04
N GLN A 156 13.31 -3.47 2.31
CA GLN A 156 12.13 -2.66 2.65
C GLN A 156 12.45 -1.17 2.44
N LYS A 157 11.61 -0.48 1.67
CA LYS A 157 11.76 0.95 1.37
C LYS A 157 10.42 1.65 1.31
N CYS A 158 10.27 2.68 2.13
CA CYS A 158 9.24 3.67 1.98
C CYS A 158 9.56 4.58 0.78
N LEU A 159 8.71 4.59 -0.24
CA LEU A 159 8.92 5.35 -1.48
C LEU A 159 8.06 6.63 -1.54
N ALA A 160 7.05 6.75 -0.69
CA ALA A 160 6.19 7.90 -0.65
C ALA A 160 6.76 9.07 0.18
N TRP A 161 7.77 8.83 0.98
CA TRP A 161 8.42 9.84 1.82
C TRP A 161 9.87 10.06 1.40
N SER A 162 10.42 11.23 1.65
CA SER A 162 11.79 11.56 1.24
C SER A 162 12.83 11.08 2.25
N GLY A 163 13.92 10.48 1.74
CA GLY A 163 15.02 9.96 2.57
C GLY A 163 14.70 8.60 3.19
N ASP A 164 15.38 8.29 4.30
CA ASP A 164 15.21 7.05 5.05
C ASP A 164 14.08 7.13 6.10
N PHE A 165 13.18 8.11 5.96
CA PHE A 165 12.07 8.33 6.89
C PHE A 165 10.87 7.44 6.53
N ASP A 166 10.52 6.53 7.40
CA ASP A 166 9.27 5.80 7.38
C ASP A 166 8.37 6.34 8.51
N PRO A 167 7.18 6.86 8.20
CA PRO A 167 6.27 7.37 9.23
C PRO A 167 5.77 6.28 10.20
N LEU A 168 5.97 5.00 9.87
CA LEU A 168 5.61 3.88 10.77
C LEU A 168 6.73 3.55 11.77
N ASP A 169 7.96 4.03 11.55
CA ASP A 169 9.11 3.82 12.44
C ASP A 169 9.22 4.88 13.55
N VAL A 170 8.32 5.86 13.58
CA VAL A 170 8.32 6.91 14.62
C VAL A 170 7.78 6.33 15.94
N GLU A 171 8.63 6.33 16.96
CA GLU A 171 8.27 5.97 18.34
C GLU A 171 7.38 7.04 19.01
#